data_61d404efa8c9c5fd7cea4ab59c7d87ec
#
_entry.id   61d404efa8c9c5fd7cea4ab59c7d87ec
#
_cell.length_a   1.000
_cell.length_b   1.000
_cell.length_c   1.000
_cell.angle_alpha   90.00
_cell.angle_beta   90.00
_cell.angle_gamma   90.00
#
_symmetry.space_group_name_H-M   'P 1'
#
loop_
_entity.id
_entity.type
_entity.pdbx_description
1 polymer ?
#
loop_
_entity_poly.entity_id
_entity_poly.type
_entity_poly.pdbx_seq_one_letter_code
_entity_poly.pdbx_strand_id
1 'polypeptide(L)'
;VYKRQPLYRMKEPVNMTLAAGEHIAVVGRNGAGKSILVDTITGRWPLLMNEVKYDFSPSPSKMAYENIKYIAFRDSYGDSDGNYYYQQRWNAHDLDETPLVRDLLPEATDSGLKKALYELFGIERMLDKHIILLSSGELRKFQLTKTLLSNPRVLIMDNPFIGLDAKTRDLLHTLLGELTKVTHLQVILILSKSDDIPAFITHVIPVEDRVCGKKITLQEYLAVRKPIPERILSEEKEARILNLPYGGDLYHTEHVVDLNKVSIRYGERTILKDLDWTVKSGEKWALSGENGSGKSTLLSLVCADNPQSYACDITLFGRKRGSGESIWEIKKHIGYVSPEMHRAYLKNLPAIDIVASGLHDSVGLYKRPRPEQMAACEWWMDIFGIADLKDRNFLQLSSGEQRLVLLARAFVKDPELLILDEPLHGLDLYNRQLVKDVIETFCRRKDKTMIMVTHYQEELPACITNFLFLKRN
;
A
#
# COMPACT_ATOMS: atom_id res chain seq x y z
N VAL A 1 -32.74 -1.22 -15.07
CA VAL A 1 -32.59 -2.27 -14.05
C VAL A 1 -31.14 -2.76 -14.13
N TYR A 2 -30.27 -2.19 -13.30
CA TYR A 2 -28.91 -2.71 -13.18
C TYR A 2 -28.97 -4.02 -12.39
N LYS A 3 -28.94 -5.16 -13.10
CA LYS A 3 -28.62 -6.43 -12.46
C LYS A 3 -27.19 -6.34 -11.94
N ARG A 4 -27.00 -6.19 -10.62
CA ARG A 4 -25.67 -6.30 -10.00
C ARG A 4 -25.08 -7.64 -10.40
N GLN A 5 -23.88 -7.62 -10.97
CA GLN A 5 -23.14 -8.86 -11.21
C GLN A 5 -22.95 -9.58 -9.86
N PRO A 6 -23.00 -10.92 -9.82
CA PRO A 6 -22.89 -11.69 -8.57
C PRO A 6 -21.68 -11.34 -7.70
N LEU A 7 -20.61 -10.82 -8.32
CA LEU A 7 -19.38 -10.39 -7.65
C LEU A 7 -19.51 -9.14 -6.75
N TYR A 8 -20.53 -8.30 -6.98
CA TYR A 8 -20.78 -7.07 -6.20
C TYR A 8 -21.98 -7.23 -5.25
N ARG A 9 -22.22 -8.41 -4.76
CA ARG A 9 -23.33 -8.74 -3.88
C ARG A 9 -22.84 -9.57 -2.70
N MET A 10 -23.36 -9.26 -1.50
CA MET A 10 -23.20 -10.14 -0.34
C MET A 10 -23.91 -11.47 -0.65
N LYS A 11 -23.34 -12.58 -0.18
CA LYS A 11 -23.93 -13.93 -0.39
C LYS A 11 -25.20 -14.11 0.42
N GLU A 12 -25.27 -13.49 1.62
CA GLU A 12 -26.39 -13.60 2.54
C GLU A 12 -26.96 -12.23 2.87
N PRO A 13 -28.24 -12.12 3.23
CA PRO A 13 -28.83 -10.90 3.76
C PRO A 13 -28.11 -10.42 5.02
N VAL A 14 -27.86 -9.12 5.12
CA VAL A 14 -27.19 -8.50 6.28
C VAL A 14 -28.25 -7.82 7.14
N ASN A 15 -28.40 -8.27 8.38
CA ASN A 15 -29.29 -7.68 9.37
C ASN A 15 -28.45 -7.20 10.56
N MET A 16 -28.31 -5.88 10.74
CA MET A 16 -27.57 -5.31 11.86
C MET A 16 -28.08 -3.92 12.21
N THR A 17 -27.85 -3.53 13.44
CA THR A 17 -28.06 -2.16 13.92
C THR A 17 -26.75 -1.61 14.43
N LEU A 18 -26.38 -0.41 14.00
CA LEU A 18 -25.23 0.35 14.50
C LEU A 18 -25.80 1.47 15.38
N ALA A 19 -25.68 1.34 16.69
CA ALA A 19 -26.23 2.30 17.64
C ALA A 19 -25.32 3.51 17.83
N ALA A 20 -25.87 4.62 18.26
CA ALA A 20 -25.12 5.81 18.64
C ALA A 20 -24.11 5.49 19.75
N GLY A 21 -22.89 6.01 19.64
CA GLY A 21 -21.78 5.75 20.58
C GLY A 21 -21.05 4.43 20.36
N GLU A 22 -21.49 3.59 19.44
CA GLU A 22 -20.71 2.42 19.03
C GLU A 22 -19.64 2.81 18.00
N HIS A 23 -18.41 2.44 18.26
CA HIS A 23 -17.31 2.54 17.29
C HIS A 23 -17.01 1.14 16.74
N ILE A 24 -17.01 1.01 15.41
CA ILE A 24 -17.07 -0.31 14.76
C ILE A 24 -15.79 -0.58 13.98
N ALA A 25 -15.25 -1.78 14.09
CA ALA A 25 -14.25 -2.31 13.14
C ALA A 25 -14.90 -3.36 12.23
N VAL A 26 -14.90 -3.14 10.93
CA VAL A 26 -15.25 -4.14 9.92
C VAL A 26 -13.95 -4.84 9.52
N VAL A 27 -13.80 -6.11 9.90
CA VAL A 27 -12.56 -6.86 9.78
C VAL A 27 -12.75 -8.04 8.84
N GLY A 28 -11.78 -8.29 7.98
CA GLY A 28 -11.80 -9.45 7.08
C GLY A 28 -10.64 -9.40 6.10
N ARG A 29 -10.40 -10.56 5.44
CA ARG A 29 -9.34 -10.68 4.44
C ARG A 29 -9.57 -9.73 3.25
N ASN A 30 -8.54 -9.48 2.49
CA ASN A 30 -8.66 -8.75 1.22
C ASN A 30 -9.62 -9.52 0.29
N GLY A 31 -10.49 -8.80 -0.42
CA GLY A 31 -11.53 -9.42 -1.24
C GLY A 31 -12.75 -9.98 -0.49
N ALA A 32 -12.76 -9.99 0.84
CA ALA A 32 -13.84 -10.56 1.65
C ALA A 32 -15.23 -9.90 1.49
N GLY A 33 -15.31 -8.72 0.83
CA GLY A 33 -16.58 -8.02 0.61
C GLY A 33 -16.83 -6.84 1.56
N LYS A 34 -15.84 -6.42 2.35
CA LYS A 34 -15.94 -5.27 3.27
C LYS A 34 -16.43 -3.99 2.58
N SER A 35 -15.86 -3.68 1.40
CA SER A 35 -16.26 -2.49 0.62
C SER A 35 -17.71 -2.57 0.14
N ILE A 36 -18.23 -3.78 -0.16
CA ILE A 36 -19.65 -3.97 -0.52
C ILE A 36 -20.56 -3.58 0.63
N LEU A 37 -20.20 -4.00 1.85
CA LEU A 37 -20.94 -3.65 3.06
C LEU A 37 -20.95 -2.12 3.27
N VAL A 38 -19.79 -1.48 3.10
CA VAL A 38 -19.65 -0.02 3.24
C VAL A 38 -20.43 0.74 2.19
N ASP A 39 -20.36 0.33 0.92
CA ASP A 39 -21.15 0.93 -0.16
C ASP A 39 -22.66 0.82 0.11
N THR A 40 -23.09 -0.23 0.84
CA THR A 40 -24.46 -0.39 1.29
C THR A 40 -24.80 0.60 2.42
N ILE A 41 -23.94 0.72 3.43
CA ILE A 41 -24.13 1.64 4.57
C ILE A 41 -24.11 3.11 4.12
N THR A 42 -23.25 3.46 3.15
CA THR A 42 -23.13 4.83 2.64
C THR A 42 -24.24 5.22 1.66
N GLY A 43 -25.06 4.26 1.23
CA GLY A 43 -26.08 4.49 0.23
C GLY A 43 -25.55 4.79 -1.18
N ARG A 44 -24.26 4.46 -1.45
CA ARG A 44 -23.60 4.70 -2.74
C ARG A 44 -24.31 4.01 -3.90
N TRP A 45 -24.95 2.88 -3.62
CA TRP A 45 -25.71 2.13 -4.60
C TRP A 45 -27.17 2.01 -4.17
N PRO A 46 -28.15 2.25 -5.06
CA PRO A 46 -29.55 2.07 -4.74
C PRO A 46 -29.82 0.63 -4.40
N LEU A 47 -30.48 0.40 -3.27
CA LEU A 47 -31.00 -0.91 -2.87
C LEU A 47 -32.33 -1.17 -3.60
N LEU A 48 -32.59 -2.43 -3.95
CA LEU A 48 -33.82 -2.84 -4.62
C LEU A 48 -35.04 -2.73 -3.67
N MET A 49 -34.80 -2.82 -2.36
CA MET A 49 -35.76 -2.55 -1.31
C MET A 49 -35.14 -1.58 -0.32
N ASN A 50 -35.91 -0.63 0.18
CA ASN A 50 -35.44 0.40 1.14
C ASN A 50 -35.32 -0.20 2.54
N GLU A 51 -34.28 -1.01 2.75
CA GLU A 51 -34.06 -1.73 4.00
C GLU A 51 -33.07 -1.03 4.95
N VAL A 52 -32.38 0.04 4.47
CA VAL A 52 -31.46 0.81 5.33
C VAL A 52 -32.19 2.01 5.90
N LYS A 53 -32.31 2.07 7.22
CA LYS A 53 -32.88 3.18 7.96
C LYS A 53 -31.77 3.93 8.66
N TYR A 54 -31.78 5.25 8.55
CA TYR A 54 -30.82 6.13 9.19
C TYR A 54 -31.51 7.00 10.24
N ASP A 55 -30.87 7.14 11.39
CA ASP A 55 -31.17 8.17 12.38
C ASP A 55 -29.88 8.95 12.65
N PHE A 56 -29.85 10.17 12.18
CA PHE A 56 -28.72 11.07 12.34
C PHE A 56 -28.94 12.13 13.43
N SER A 57 -29.95 11.96 14.27
CA SER A 57 -30.23 12.91 15.37
C SER A 57 -28.97 13.17 16.22
N PRO A 58 -28.68 14.41 16.61
CA PRO A 58 -29.40 15.67 16.36
C PRO A 58 -28.98 16.45 15.10
N SER A 59 -28.44 15.82 14.06
CA SER A 59 -28.10 16.50 12.81
C SER A 59 -29.36 17.14 12.17
N PRO A 60 -29.26 18.36 11.65
CA PRO A 60 -30.36 18.99 10.92
C PRO A 60 -30.65 18.31 9.58
N SER A 61 -29.64 17.64 8.99
CA SER A 61 -29.77 16.91 7.73
C SER A 61 -30.14 15.44 7.95
N LYS A 62 -31.05 14.95 7.11
CA LYS A 62 -31.43 13.53 7.04
C LYS A 62 -30.70 12.78 5.91
N MET A 63 -29.88 13.47 5.13
CA MET A 63 -29.20 12.89 3.97
C MET A 63 -27.95 12.13 4.38
N ALA A 64 -27.82 10.88 3.90
CA ALA A 64 -26.68 10.04 4.22
C ALA A 64 -25.35 10.67 3.77
N TYR A 65 -25.27 11.26 2.58
CA TYR A 65 -24.05 11.84 2.03
C TYR A 65 -23.54 13.07 2.82
N GLU A 66 -24.40 13.76 3.57
CA GLU A 66 -24.00 14.87 4.43
C GLU A 66 -23.47 14.36 5.78
N ASN A 67 -24.13 13.34 6.33
CA ASN A 67 -23.85 12.81 7.66
C ASN A 67 -22.76 11.72 7.68
N ILE A 68 -22.61 10.97 6.58
CA ILE A 68 -21.62 9.89 6.48
C ILE A 68 -20.51 10.34 5.54
N LYS A 69 -19.28 10.40 6.06
CA LYS A 69 -18.09 10.65 5.23
C LYS A 69 -17.23 9.40 5.18
N TYR A 70 -16.75 9.11 3.98
CA TYR A 70 -15.88 7.96 3.70
C TYR A 70 -14.51 8.43 3.23
N ILE A 71 -13.47 7.96 3.88
CA ILE A 71 -12.08 8.20 3.49
C ILE A 71 -11.44 6.85 3.14
N ALA A 72 -11.11 6.67 1.88
CA ALA A 72 -10.21 5.61 1.47
C ALA A 72 -8.79 6.15 1.54
N PHE A 73 -8.01 5.66 2.49
CA PHE A 73 -6.59 5.97 2.53
C PHE A 73 -5.84 5.11 1.50
N ARG A 74 -6.15 5.35 0.26
CA ARG A 74 -5.22 5.07 -0.82
C ARG A 74 -4.16 6.15 -0.73
N ASP A 75 -2.91 5.81 -1.02
CA ASP A 75 -1.83 6.80 -1.10
C ASP A 75 -2.04 7.75 -2.30
N SER A 76 -3.22 8.35 -2.40
CA SER A 76 -3.62 9.25 -3.46
C SER A 76 -3.87 10.64 -2.87
N TYR A 77 -3.50 11.67 -3.60
CA TYR A 77 -3.70 13.07 -3.19
C TYR A 77 -5.15 13.55 -3.37
N GLY A 78 -6.09 12.63 -3.63
CA GLY A 78 -7.53 12.90 -3.86
C GLY A 78 -7.84 13.21 -5.32
N ASP A 79 -8.95 13.89 -5.58
CA ASP A 79 -9.40 14.24 -6.94
C ASP A 79 -8.40 15.15 -7.70
N SER A 80 -7.44 15.73 -6.99
CA SER A 80 -6.33 16.52 -7.55
C SER A 80 -5.25 15.66 -8.23
N ASP A 81 -5.27 14.33 -8.03
CA ASP A 81 -4.25 13.41 -8.55
C ASP A 81 -4.33 13.17 -10.07
N GLY A 82 -5.40 13.58 -10.72
CA GLY A 82 -5.63 13.27 -12.13
C GLY A 82 -4.55 13.79 -13.09
N ASN A 83 -3.71 14.72 -12.64
CA ASN A 83 -2.74 15.41 -13.49
C ASN A 83 -1.28 15.35 -13.02
N TYR A 84 -0.97 14.78 -11.85
CA TYR A 84 0.39 14.81 -11.32
C TYR A 84 1.06 13.44 -11.41
N TYR A 85 2.04 13.31 -12.30
CA TYR A 85 2.90 12.13 -12.39
C TYR A 85 3.92 12.11 -11.24
N TYR A 86 4.24 10.94 -10.74
CA TYR A 86 5.28 10.72 -9.71
C TYR A 86 6.63 11.41 -10.04
N GLN A 87 6.99 11.49 -11.32
CA GLN A 87 8.18 12.19 -11.80
C GLN A 87 8.18 13.69 -11.50
N GLN A 88 7.01 14.32 -11.36
CA GLN A 88 6.90 15.76 -11.07
C GLN A 88 7.36 16.13 -9.65
N ARG A 89 7.35 15.19 -8.70
CA ARG A 89 7.97 15.39 -7.38
C ARG A 89 9.45 15.76 -7.43
N TRP A 90 10.11 15.42 -8.51
CA TRP A 90 11.54 15.58 -8.71
C TRP A 90 11.89 16.78 -9.60
N ASN A 91 10.91 17.40 -10.25
CA ASN A 91 11.05 18.55 -11.11
C ASN A 91 10.70 19.83 -10.33
N ALA A 92 11.71 20.62 -9.97
CA ALA A 92 11.54 21.84 -9.19
C ALA A 92 10.66 22.91 -9.87
N HIS A 93 10.43 22.81 -11.18
CA HIS A 93 9.66 23.79 -11.97
C HIS A 93 8.13 23.58 -11.93
N ASP A 94 7.66 22.42 -11.47
CA ASP A 94 6.20 22.09 -11.47
C ASP A 94 5.53 22.37 -10.12
N LEU A 95 6.24 22.94 -9.14
CA LEU A 95 5.71 23.21 -7.81
C LEU A 95 4.71 24.39 -7.82
N ASP A 96 4.93 25.38 -8.69
CA ASP A 96 4.11 26.61 -8.75
C ASP A 96 2.68 26.35 -9.19
N GLU A 97 2.39 25.22 -9.85
CA GLU A 97 1.06 24.82 -10.28
C GLU A 97 0.30 23.99 -9.24
N THR A 98 0.95 23.59 -8.13
CA THR A 98 0.30 22.74 -7.12
C THR A 98 -0.31 23.58 -5.99
N PRO A 99 -1.56 23.25 -5.57
CA PRO A 99 -2.23 24.02 -4.54
C PRO A 99 -1.56 23.89 -3.17
N LEU A 100 -1.67 24.93 -2.36
CA LEU A 100 -1.27 24.90 -0.96
C LEU A 100 -2.34 24.18 -0.11
N VAL A 101 -1.94 23.64 1.02
CA VAL A 101 -2.86 22.99 1.96
C VAL A 101 -4.00 23.90 2.36
N ARG A 102 -3.73 25.20 2.59
CA ARG A 102 -4.75 26.21 2.95
C ARG A 102 -5.84 26.35 1.91
N ASP A 103 -5.50 26.26 0.62
CA ASP A 103 -6.43 26.48 -0.51
C ASP A 103 -7.41 25.31 -0.69
N LEU A 104 -7.07 24.15 -0.13
CA LEU A 104 -7.84 22.91 -0.24
C LEU A 104 -8.71 22.61 0.99
N LEU A 105 -8.52 23.38 2.08
CA LEU A 105 -9.34 23.21 3.29
C LEU A 105 -10.65 24.00 3.14
N PRO A 106 -11.82 23.37 3.36
CA PRO A 106 -13.10 24.07 3.30
C PRO A 106 -13.22 25.08 4.44
N GLU A 107 -14.05 26.09 4.22
CA GLU A 107 -14.49 26.94 5.32
C GLU A 107 -15.26 26.10 6.34
N ALA A 108 -14.95 26.28 7.62
CA ALA A 108 -15.62 25.55 8.68
C ALA A 108 -16.95 26.24 9.02
N THR A 109 -17.99 25.44 9.17
CA THR A 109 -19.30 25.91 9.71
C THR A 109 -19.23 26.25 11.19
N ASP A 110 -18.25 25.68 11.92
CA ASP A 110 -18.02 25.90 13.34
C ASP A 110 -16.55 26.30 13.58
N SER A 111 -16.36 27.52 14.07
CA SER A 111 -15.03 28.06 14.38
C SER A 111 -14.35 27.35 15.57
N GLY A 112 -15.12 26.85 16.54
CA GLY A 112 -14.60 26.08 17.68
C GLY A 112 -14.06 24.74 17.25
N LEU A 113 -14.82 24.02 16.42
CA LEU A 113 -14.39 22.75 15.83
C LEU A 113 -13.13 22.93 14.98
N LYS A 114 -13.08 23.98 14.13
CA LYS A 114 -11.89 24.30 13.32
C LYS A 114 -10.65 24.45 14.18
N LYS A 115 -10.74 25.27 15.25
CA LYS A 115 -9.62 25.53 16.16
C LYS A 115 -9.15 24.22 16.81
N ALA A 116 -10.08 23.43 17.34
CA ALA A 116 -9.77 22.14 17.98
C ALA A 116 -9.07 21.16 17.01
N LEU A 117 -9.56 21.03 15.78
CA LEU A 117 -8.96 20.16 14.75
C LEU A 117 -7.57 20.65 14.33
N TYR A 118 -7.39 21.96 14.17
CA TYR A 118 -6.08 22.53 13.78
C TYR A 118 -5.03 22.31 14.86
N GLU A 119 -5.41 22.50 16.13
CA GLU A 119 -4.54 22.22 17.25
C GLU A 119 -4.20 20.72 17.37
N LEU A 120 -5.25 19.86 17.34
CA LEU A 120 -5.11 18.41 17.48
C LEU A 120 -4.21 17.80 16.40
N PHE A 121 -4.39 18.19 15.14
CA PHE A 121 -3.63 17.65 14.00
C PHE A 121 -2.39 18.46 13.65
N GLY A 122 -2.16 19.62 14.27
CA GLY A 122 -1.03 20.50 14.01
C GLY A 122 -1.04 21.09 12.58
N ILE A 123 -2.22 21.42 12.08
CA ILE A 123 -2.45 21.84 10.68
C ILE A 123 -1.79 23.18 10.37
N GLU A 124 -1.68 24.09 11.33
CA GLU A 124 -1.11 25.43 11.12
C GLU A 124 0.29 25.39 10.50
N ARG A 125 1.09 24.39 10.89
CA ARG A 125 2.47 24.21 10.38
C ARG A 125 2.53 23.71 8.93
N MET A 126 1.39 23.31 8.37
CA MET A 126 1.30 22.70 7.05
C MET A 126 0.58 23.61 6.04
N LEU A 127 -0.07 24.70 6.49
CA LEU A 127 -0.93 25.54 5.64
C LEU A 127 -0.21 26.08 4.40
N ASP A 128 1.08 26.41 4.54
CA ASP A 128 1.92 27.00 3.49
C ASP A 128 2.70 25.95 2.67
N LYS A 129 2.47 24.67 2.92
CA LYS A 129 3.07 23.59 2.14
C LYS A 129 2.23 23.26 0.91
N HIS A 130 2.89 22.98 -0.20
CA HIS A 130 2.24 22.36 -1.35
C HIS A 130 1.81 20.94 -1.01
N ILE A 131 0.60 20.52 -1.45
CA ILE A 131 0.02 19.23 -1.09
C ILE A 131 0.91 18.04 -1.47
N ILE A 132 1.63 18.14 -2.59
CA ILE A 132 2.53 17.08 -3.07
C ILE A 132 3.78 16.91 -2.19
N LEU A 133 4.11 17.90 -1.36
CA LEU A 133 5.26 17.86 -0.45
C LEU A 133 4.92 17.28 0.93
N LEU A 134 3.65 16.95 1.18
CA LEU A 134 3.24 16.35 2.44
C LEU A 134 3.79 14.93 2.56
N SER A 135 4.30 14.60 3.75
CA SER A 135 4.58 13.21 4.13
C SER A 135 3.27 12.41 4.22
N SER A 136 3.34 11.08 4.16
CA SER A 136 2.15 10.22 4.29
C SER A 136 1.35 10.53 5.57
N GLY A 137 2.01 10.78 6.70
CA GLY A 137 1.36 11.17 7.95
C GLY A 137 0.70 12.55 7.90
N GLU A 138 1.37 13.55 7.31
CA GLU A 138 0.82 14.89 7.11
C GLU A 138 -0.38 14.88 6.16
N LEU A 139 -0.30 14.11 5.08
CA LEU A 139 -1.40 13.95 4.13
C LEU A 139 -2.65 13.37 4.82
N ARG A 140 -2.48 12.39 5.70
CA ARG A 140 -3.60 11.81 6.47
C ARG A 140 -4.22 12.80 7.44
N LYS A 141 -3.40 13.56 8.17
CA LYS A 141 -3.88 14.63 9.03
C LYS A 141 -4.67 15.67 8.25
N PHE A 142 -4.17 16.06 7.08
CA PHE A 142 -4.89 16.97 6.17
C PHE A 142 -6.22 16.38 5.70
N GLN A 143 -6.25 15.14 5.21
CA GLN A 143 -7.48 14.48 4.74
C GLN A 143 -8.53 14.34 5.85
N LEU A 144 -8.10 13.98 7.07
CA LEU A 144 -8.98 13.91 8.23
C LEU A 144 -9.53 15.28 8.58
N THR A 145 -8.68 16.30 8.68
CA THR A 145 -9.13 17.67 8.98
C THR A 145 -10.13 18.16 7.94
N LYS A 146 -9.79 18.03 6.65
CA LYS A 146 -10.67 18.43 5.55
C LYS A 146 -12.06 17.79 5.67
N THR A 147 -12.11 16.51 5.97
CA THR A 147 -13.37 15.76 6.11
C THR A 147 -14.14 16.15 7.37
N LEU A 148 -13.45 16.30 8.49
CA LEU A 148 -14.06 16.60 9.78
C LEU A 148 -14.59 18.04 9.90
N LEU A 149 -14.05 18.97 9.11
CA LEU A 149 -14.57 20.35 9.03
C LEU A 149 -16.03 20.41 8.54
N SER A 150 -16.51 19.38 7.85
CA SER A 150 -17.93 19.24 7.48
C SER A 150 -18.83 18.73 8.62
N ASN A 151 -18.27 18.48 9.81
CA ASN A 151 -18.95 17.99 11.01
C ASN A 151 -19.85 16.76 10.78
N PRO A 152 -19.31 15.66 10.23
CA PRO A 152 -20.11 14.47 9.95
C PRO A 152 -20.55 13.76 11.24
N ARG A 153 -21.64 12.97 11.16
CA ARG A 153 -22.08 12.09 12.27
C ARG A 153 -21.37 10.76 12.27
N VAL A 154 -21.00 10.27 11.08
CA VAL A 154 -20.31 9.00 10.89
C VAL A 154 -19.10 9.21 9.99
N LEU A 155 -17.95 8.77 10.46
CA LEU A 155 -16.70 8.73 9.68
C LEU A 155 -16.32 7.29 9.42
N ILE A 156 -16.26 6.92 8.15
CA ILE A 156 -15.81 5.60 7.70
C ILE A 156 -14.41 5.75 7.15
N MET A 157 -13.46 4.98 7.66
CA MET A 157 -12.07 5.00 7.23
C MET A 157 -11.63 3.62 6.74
N ASP A 158 -11.16 3.55 5.50
CA ASP A 158 -10.68 2.32 4.90
C ASP A 158 -9.17 2.20 5.04
N ASN A 159 -8.74 1.25 5.87
CA ASN A 159 -7.34 0.94 6.17
C ASN A 159 -6.51 2.19 6.56
N PRO A 160 -6.92 2.98 7.56
CA PRO A 160 -6.29 4.27 7.88
C PRO A 160 -4.83 4.17 8.34
N PHE A 161 -4.37 3.00 8.77
CA PHE A 161 -3.03 2.78 9.33
C PHE A 161 -2.02 2.26 8.31
N ILE A 162 -2.45 2.02 7.08
CA ILE A 162 -1.58 1.54 6.00
C ILE A 162 -0.52 2.60 5.65
N GLY A 163 0.77 2.21 5.51
CA GLY A 163 1.88 3.10 5.11
C GLY A 163 2.32 4.11 6.15
N LEU A 164 1.90 3.93 7.40
CA LEU A 164 2.38 4.73 8.52
C LEU A 164 3.48 3.96 9.26
N ASP A 165 4.55 4.67 9.63
CA ASP A 165 5.50 4.15 10.60
C ASP A 165 4.83 3.94 11.98
N ALA A 166 5.44 3.14 12.84
CA ALA A 166 4.87 2.77 14.15
C ALA A 166 4.49 4.01 14.98
N LYS A 167 5.36 5.01 15.02
CA LYS A 167 5.13 6.26 15.79
C LYS A 167 3.94 7.06 15.26
N THR A 168 3.83 7.20 13.95
CA THR A 168 2.72 7.93 13.31
C THR A 168 1.40 7.15 13.47
N ARG A 169 1.44 5.82 13.42
CA ARG A 169 0.27 4.96 13.65
C ARG A 169 -0.24 5.11 15.08
N ASP A 170 0.63 5.01 16.09
CA ASP A 170 0.25 5.15 17.49
C ASP A 170 -0.31 6.55 17.79
N LEU A 171 0.27 7.58 17.17
CA LEU A 171 -0.27 8.92 17.23
C LEU A 171 -1.67 9.00 16.63
N LEU A 172 -1.91 8.37 15.47
CA LEU A 172 -3.24 8.37 14.84
C LEU A 172 -4.27 7.60 15.68
N HIS A 173 -3.90 6.48 16.31
CA HIS A 173 -4.75 5.76 17.27
C HIS A 173 -5.18 6.66 18.42
N THR A 174 -4.24 7.39 19.01
CA THR A 174 -4.49 8.32 20.11
C THR A 174 -5.40 9.46 19.66
N LEU A 175 -5.11 10.09 18.53
CA LEU A 175 -5.89 11.20 17.98
C LEU A 175 -7.34 10.80 17.69
N LEU A 176 -7.55 9.62 17.10
CA LEU A 176 -8.90 9.12 16.84
C LEU A 176 -9.65 8.82 18.15
N GLY A 177 -8.96 8.26 19.14
CA GLY A 177 -9.52 8.02 20.47
C GLY A 177 -9.94 9.32 21.17
N GLU A 178 -9.12 10.38 21.09
CA GLU A 178 -9.49 11.69 21.66
C GLU A 178 -10.65 12.33 20.88
N LEU A 179 -10.65 12.21 19.54
CA LEU A 179 -11.74 12.73 18.71
C LEU A 179 -13.09 12.13 19.09
N THR A 180 -13.15 10.83 19.37
CA THR A 180 -14.40 10.15 19.78
C THR A 180 -14.92 10.59 21.15
N LYS A 181 -14.06 11.12 22.02
CA LYS A 181 -14.46 11.66 23.33
C LYS A 181 -15.00 13.07 23.26
N VAL A 182 -14.50 13.88 22.35
CA VAL A 182 -14.80 15.31 22.23
C VAL A 182 -16.00 15.57 21.31
N THR A 183 -16.28 14.65 20.40
CA THR A 183 -17.33 14.80 19.38
C THR A 183 -18.36 13.68 19.49
N HIS A 184 -19.57 13.91 18.99
CA HIS A 184 -20.57 12.85 18.81
C HIS A 184 -20.34 12.01 17.54
N LEU A 185 -19.09 11.92 17.09
CA LEU A 185 -18.70 11.22 15.88
C LEU A 185 -18.70 9.71 16.11
N GLN A 186 -19.44 8.98 15.30
CA GLN A 186 -19.31 7.53 15.21
C GLN A 186 -18.19 7.18 14.21
N VAL A 187 -17.25 6.33 14.61
CA VAL A 187 -16.15 5.90 13.77
C VAL A 187 -16.36 4.44 13.33
N ILE A 188 -16.24 4.20 12.03
CA ILE A 188 -16.23 2.87 11.43
C ILE A 188 -14.90 2.68 10.73
N LEU A 189 -14.11 1.71 11.18
CA LEU A 189 -12.83 1.33 10.56
C LEU A 189 -13.02 0.10 9.70
N ILE A 190 -12.52 0.14 8.48
CA ILE A 190 -12.40 -1.04 7.63
C ILE A 190 -10.96 -1.50 7.72
N LEU A 191 -10.73 -2.69 8.27
CA LEU A 191 -9.40 -3.19 8.54
C LEU A 191 -9.17 -4.53 7.84
N SER A 192 -8.03 -4.66 7.21
CA SER A 192 -7.54 -5.94 6.67
C SER A 192 -6.72 -6.72 7.70
N LYS A 193 -6.27 -6.03 8.76
CA LYS A 193 -5.52 -6.61 9.89
C LYS A 193 -6.31 -6.47 11.17
N SER A 194 -6.47 -7.56 11.88
CA SER A 194 -7.10 -7.56 13.21
C SER A 194 -6.17 -7.01 14.33
N ASP A 195 -4.87 -6.87 14.06
CA ASP A 195 -3.89 -6.34 15.02
C ASP A 195 -3.91 -4.81 15.09
N ASP A 196 -4.45 -4.16 14.07
CA ASP A 196 -4.53 -2.71 13.99
C ASP A 196 -5.87 -2.16 14.56
N ILE A 197 -6.61 -2.95 15.35
CA ILE A 197 -7.87 -2.49 15.95
C ILE A 197 -7.56 -1.59 17.16
N PRO A 198 -7.87 -0.27 17.10
CA PRO A 198 -7.65 0.63 18.23
C PRO A 198 -8.52 0.29 19.44
N ALA A 199 -8.01 0.63 20.64
CA ALA A 199 -8.70 0.35 21.91
C ALA A 199 -10.05 1.06 22.06
N PHE A 200 -10.31 2.17 21.34
CA PHE A 200 -11.59 2.87 21.38
C PHE A 200 -12.71 2.15 20.62
N ILE A 201 -12.38 1.16 19.79
CA ILE A 201 -13.38 0.35 19.07
C ILE A 201 -14.18 -0.48 20.09
N THR A 202 -15.49 -0.41 19.99
CA THR A 202 -16.41 -1.11 20.90
C THR A 202 -16.84 -2.46 20.34
N HIS A 203 -17.10 -2.54 19.04
CA HIS A 203 -17.62 -3.74 18.38
C HIS A 203 -16.87 -4.05 17.09
N VAL A 204 -16.91 -5.32 16.71
CA VAL A 204 -16.31 -5.85 15.50
C VAL A 204 -17.35 -6.57 14.65
N ILE A 205 -17.32 -6.33 13.35
CA ILE A 205 -18.10 -7.06 12.35
C ILE A 205 -17.13 -7.84 11.48
N PRO A 206 -17.00 -9.15 11.66
CA PRO A 206 -16.18 -9.97 10.78
C PRO A 206 -16.88 -10.15 9.43
N VAL A 207 -16.12 -10.03 8.34
CA VAL A 207 -16.61 -10.27 6.98
C VAL A 207 -15.68 -11.28 6.32
N GLU A 208 -16.27 -12.40 5.88
CA GLU A 208 -15.53 -13.50 5.25
C GLU A 208 -16.27 -13.99 4.02
N ASP A 209 -15.61 -14.12 2.89
CA ASP A 209 -16.16 -14.61 1.62
C ASP A 209 -17.53 -14.01 1.25
N ARG A 210 -17.69 -12.71 1.41
CA ARG A 210 -18.92 -11.94 1.19
C ARG A 210 -20.10 -12.33 2.09
N VAL A 211 -19.82 -12.97 3.21
CA VAL A 211 -20.76 -13.18 4.32
C VAL A 211 -20.42 -12.21 5.45
N CYS A 212 -21.41 -11.47 5.89
CA CYS A 212 -21.29 -10.57 7.03
C CYS A 212 -21.61 -11.33 8.31
N GLY A 213 -20.64 -11.44 9.21
CA GLY A 213 -20.84 -12.06 10.51
C GLY A 213 -21.68 -11.17 11.45
N LYS A 214 -22.00 -11.71 12.60
CA LYS A 214 -22.71 -10.96 13.65
C LYS A 214 -21.82 -9.89 14.23
N LYS A 215 -22.39 -8.74 14.55
CA LYS A 215 -21.73 -7.70 15.36
C LYS A 215 -21.48 -8.27 16.76
N ILE A 216 -20.22 -8.32 17.17
CA ILE A 216 -19.77 -8.81 18.48
C ILE A 216 -18.90 -7.75 19.17
N THR A 217 -18.72 -7.83 20.47
CA THR A 217 -17.82 -6.92 21.18
C THR A 217 -16.36 -7.17 20.79
N LEU A 218 -15.52 -6.16 20.95
CA LEU A 218 -14.08 -6.31 20.69
C LEU A 218 -13.47 -7.45 21.54
N GLN A 219 -13.89 -7.58 22.80
CA GLN A 219 -13.41 -8.64 23.70
C GLN A 219 -13.77 -10.03 23.19
N GLU A 220 -15.03 -10.24 22.80
CA GLU A 220 -15.48 -11.50 22.20
C GLU A 220 -14.71 -11.83 20.94
N TYR A 221 -14.48 -10.83 20.06
CA TYR A 221 -13.72 -11.02 18.84
C TYR A 221 -12.29 -11.48 19.12
N LEU A 222 -11.59 -10.83 20.05
CA LEU A 222 -10.22 -11.17 20.41
C LEU A 222 -10.12 -12.58 21.03
N ALA A 223 -11.16 -13.02 21.79
CA ALA A 223 -11.22 -14.34 22.40
C ALA A 223 -11.40 -15.48 21.37
N VAL A 224 -12.13 -15.23 20.27
CA VAL A 224 -12.47 -16.24 19.25
C VAL A 224 -11.45 -16.24 18.08
N ARG A 225 -10.57 -15.26 18.02
CA ARG A 225 -9.60 -15.11 16.93
C ARG A 225 -8.71 -16.35 16.80
N LYS A 226 -8.73 -16.97 15.62
CA LYS A 226 -7.83 -18.10 15.31
C LYS A 226 -6.41 -17.57 15.04
N PRO A 227 -5.38 -18.21 15.61
CA PRO A 227 -4.00 -17.89 15.25
C PRO A 227 -3.76 -18.22 13.78
N ILE A 228 -2.95 -17.39 13.13
CA ILE A 228 -2.52 -17.68 11.76
C ILE A 228 -1.40 -18.72 11.84
N PRO A 229 -1.40 -19.73 10.95
CA PRO A 229 -0.31 -20.68 10.89
C PRO A 229 1.04 -19.96 10.71
N GLU A 230 2.08 -20.42 11.37
CA GLU A 230 3.44 -19.87 11.22
C GLU A 230 3.95 -20.00 9.79
N ARG A 231 3.42 -20.97 9.04
CA ARG A 231 3.75 -21.20 7.64
C ARG A 231 2.50 -21.52 6.83
N ILE A 232 2.37 -20.86 5.69
CA ILE A 232 1.23 -21.00 4.77
C ILE A 232 1.64 -21.65 3.46
N LEU A 233 2.85 -21.39 2.97
CA LEU A 233 3.35 -21.97 1.73
C LEU A 233 3.51 -23.48 1.88
N SER A 234 2.84 -24.26 1.01
CA SER A 234 2.93 -25.73 1.04
C SER A 234 4.33 -26.20 0.64
N GLU A 235 4.74 -27.34 1.18
CA GLU A 235 6.03 -27.98 0.85
C GLU A 235 6.21 -28.21 -0.65
N GLU A 236 5.14 -28.59 -1.35
CA GLU A 236 5.16 -28.77 -2.80
C GLU A 236 5.50 -27.45 -3.53
N LYS A 237 4.83 -26.36 -3.18
CA LYS A 237 5.08 -25.04 -3.76
C LYS A 237 6.48 -24.54 -3.42
N GLU A 238 6.92 -24.79 -2.20
CA GLU A 238 8.28 -24.48 -1.76
C GLU A 238 9.32 -25.23 -2.60
N ALA A 239 9.19 -26.54 -2.72
CA ALA A 239 10.11 -27.37 -3.54
C ALA A 239 10.16 -26.88 -4.99
N ARG A 240 9.01 -26.49 -5.56
CA ARG A 240 8.94 -25.94 -6.93
C ARG A 240 9.68 -24.61 -7.06
N ILE A 241 9.58 -23.69 -6.09
CA ILE A 241 10.35 -22.44 -6.10
C ILE A 241 11.85 -22.69 -6.04
N LEU A 242 12.28 -23.61 -5.15
CA LEU A 242 13.70 -23.94 -4.97
C LEU A 242 14.31 -24.59 -6.22
N ASN A 243 13.53 -25.34 -6.97
CA ASN A 243 13.97 -26.07 -8.17
C ASN A 243 13.65 -25.32 -9.48
N LEU A 244 13.25 -24.05 -9.43
CA LEU A 244 13.09 -23.26 -10.63
C LEU A 244 14.39 -23.29 -11.45
N PRO A 245 14.34 -23.65 -12.74
CA PRO A 245 15.51 -23.58 -13.59
C PRO A 245 15.96 -22.12 -13.69
N TYR A 246 17.27 -21.89 -13.64
CA TYR A 246 17.83 -20.56 -13.88
C TYR A 246 17.46 -20.09 -15.30
N GLY A 247 16.63 -19.07 -15.39
CA GLY A 247 15.97 -18.67 -16.63
C GLY A 247 16.72 -17.66 -17.47
N GLY A 248 18.02 -17.43 -17.30
CA GLY A 248 18.71 -16.39 -18.03
C GLY A 248 20.22 -16.45 -17.94
N ASP A 249 20.88 -15.57 -18.70
CA ASP A 249 22.31 -15.30 -18.60
C ASP A 249 22.57 -14.74 -17.19
N LEU A 250 23.05 -15.61 -16.30
CA LEU A 250 23.45 -15.22 -14.96
C LEU A 250 24.59 -14.20 -15.08
N TYR A 251 24.38 -13.02 -14.55
CA TYR A 251 25.46 -12.07 -14.34
C TYR A 251 26.34 -12.58 -13.20
N HIS A 252 27.44 -13.23 -13.56
CA HIS A 252 28.43 -13.66 -12.60
C HIS A 252 29.30 -12.47 -12.16
N THR A 253 28.71 -11.57 -11.40
CA THR A 253 29.45 -10.48 -10.77
C THR A 253 29.40 -10.63 -9.26
N GLU A 254 30.54 -10.42 -8.63
CA GLU A 254 30.61 -10.44 -7.17
C GLU A 254 29.77 -9.28 -6.57
N HIS A 255 29.80 -8.10 -7.21
CA HIS A 255 29.10 -6.91 -6.76
C HIS A 255 27.87 -6.64 -7.65
N VAL A 256 26.70 -6.74 -7.07
CA VAL A 256 25.42 -6.45 -7.75
C VAL A 256 25.15 -4.95 -7.75
N VAL A 257 25.45 -4.27 -6.63
CA VAL A 257 25.36 -2.83 -6.49
C VAL A 257 26.64 -2.32 -5.85
N ASP A 258 27.21 -1.28 -6.42
CA ASP A 258 28.38 -0.59 -5.87
C ASP A 258 28.19 0.91 -6.02
N LEU A 259 28.04 1.61 -4.91
CA LEU A 259 27.88 3.05 -4.80
C LEU A 259 29.10 3.62 -4.11
N ASN A 260 29.76 4.60 -4.72
CA ASN A 260 30.98 5.19 -4.22
C ASN A 260 30.78 6.70 -4.04
N LYS A 261 30.74 7.16 -2.80
CA LYS A 261 30.51 8.57 -2.38
C LYS A 261 29.35 9.24 -3.09
N VAL A 262 28.23 8.52 -3.21
CA VAL A 262 27.06 8.99 -3.96
C VAL A 262 26.35 10.09 -3.18
N SER A 263 26.16 11.25 -3.81
CA SER A 263 25.43 12.38 -3.26
C SER A 263 24.32 12.80 -4.23
N ILE A 264 23.09 12.94 -3.70
CA ILE A 264 21.91 13.33 -4.47
C ILE A 264 21.29 14.58 -3.85
N ARG A 265 21.02 15.57 -4.70
CA ARG A 265 20.42 16.84 -4.30
C ARG A 265 19.23 17.20 -5.18
N TYR A 266 18.21 17.78 -4.55
CA TYR A 266 17.08 18.37 -5.24
C TYR A 266 16.93 19.82 -4.74
N GLY A 267 17.21 20.77 -5.62
CA GLY A 267 17.32 22.18 -5.23
C GLY A 267 18.35 22.37 -4.10
N GLU A 268 17.94 23.03 -3.05
CA GLU A 268 18.77 23.29 -1.86
C GLU A 268 18.90 22.05 -0.93
N ARG A 269 18.05 21.05 -1.11
CA ARG A 269 17.98 19.89 -0.20
C ARG A 269 18.88 18.77 -0.64
N THR A 270 19.84 18.39 0.23
CA THR A 270 20.62 17.14 0.06
C THR A 270 19.86 15.98 0.64
N ILE A 271 19.59 14.96 -0.18
CA ILE A 271 18.86 13.74 0.20
C ILE A 271 19.83 12.63 0.60
N LEU A 272 20.83 12.37 -0.25
CA LEU A 272 21.91 11.43 0.06
C LEU A 272 23.22 12.23 0.05
N LYS A 273 24.12 11.94 0.99
CA LYS A 273 25.40 12.61 1.11
C LYS A 273 26.52 11.60 1.31
N ASP A 274 27.46 11.58 0.39
CA ASP A 274 28.70 10.78 0.41
C ASP A 274 28.45 9.31 0.80
N LEU A 275 27.41 8.71 0.21
CA LEU A 275 27.01 7.35 0.53
C LEU A 275 27.90 6.32 -0.19
N ASP A 276 28.60 5.52 0.61
CA ASP A 276 29.27 4.30 0.17
C ASP A 276 28.42 3.09 0.51
N TRP A 277 28.08 2.26 -0.47
CA TRP A 277 27.32 1.05 -0.25
C TRP A 277 27.57 0.01 -1.32
N THR A 278 27.97 -1.18 -0.89
CA THR A 278 28.22 -2.34 -1.76
C THR A 278 27.30 -3.48 -1.38
N VAL A 279 26.61 -4.05 -2.37
CA VAL A 279 25.76 -5.24 -2.24
C VAL A 279 26.37 -6.35 -3.08
N LYS A 280 26.76 -7.43 -2.42
CA LYS A 280 27.31 -8.62 -3.07
C LYS A 280 26.22 -9.58 -3.53
N SER A 281 26.54 -10.38 -4.55
CA SER A 281 25.65 -11.44 -5.02
C SER A 281 25.30 -12.40 -3.87
N GLY A 282 24.01 -12.71 -3.74
CA GLY A 282 23.51 -13.59 -2.68
C GLY A 282 23.25 -12.93 -1.33
N GLU A 283 23.60 -11.66 -1.12
CA GLU A 283 23.27 -10.94 0.13
C GLU A 283 21.80 -10.54 0.20
N LYS A 284 21.28 -10.45 1.44
CA LYS A 284 19.92 -10.04 1.74
C LYS A 284 19.96 -8.86 2.70
N TRP A 285 19.59 -7.69 2.17
CA TRP A 285 19.67 -6.41 2.86
C TRP A 285 18.31 -5.92 3.33
N ALA A 286 18.25 -5.46 4.57
CA ALA A 286 17.16 -4.61 5.05
C ALA A 286 17.61 -3.15 5.02
N LEU A 287 16.86 -2.32 4.30
CA LEU A 287 17.04 -0.88 4.23
C LEU A 287 16.01 -0.21 5.14
N SER A 288 16.48 0.53 6.15
CA SER A 288 15.62 1.21 7.12
C SER A 288 16.01 2.69 7.29
N GLY A 289 15.15 3.46 7.92
CA GLY A 289 15.35 4.88 8.17
C GLY A 289 14.01 5.62 8.26
N GLU A 290 14.03 6.84 8.80
CA GLU A 290 12.85 7.68 8.93
C GLU A 290 12.23 8.05 7.57
N ASN A 291 10.96 8.48 7.59
CA ASN A 291 10.33 9.01 6.40
C ASN A 291 11.09 10.26 5.90
N GLY A 292 11.38 10.26 4.60
CA GLY A 292 12.19 11.33 3.98
C GLY A 292 13.69 11.20 4.16
N SER A 293 14.22 10.05 4.66
CA SER A 293 15.66 9.78 4.77
C SER A 293 16.33 9.41 3.44
N GLY A 294 15.57 9.31 2.33
CA GLY A 294 16.12 9.02 1.01
C GLY A 294 16.05 7.55 0.56
N LYS A 295 15.30 6.66 1.27
CA LYS A 295 15.15 5.25 0.89
C LYS A 295 14.68 5.07 -0.56
N SER A 296 13.57 5.70 -0.94
CA SER A 296 13.03 5.60 -2.31
C SER A 296 13.99 6.23 -3.34
N THR A 297 14.74 7.28 -2.97
CA THR A 297 15.78 7.86 -3.82
C THR A 297 16.91 6.86 -4.05
N LEU A 298 17.38 6.19 -2.98
CA LEU A 298 18.41 5.15 -3.10
C LEU A 298 17.93 4.00 -3.98
N LEU A 299 16.70 3.50 -3.78
CA LEU A 299 16.15 2.45 -4.62
C LEU A 299 16.02 2.88 -6.09
N SER A 300 15.64 4.13 -6.36
CA SER A 300 15.56 4.65 -7.73
C SER A 300 16.92 4.68 -8.46
N LEU A 301 18.01 4.87 -7.72
CA LEU A 301 19.37 4.76 -8.27
C LEU A 301 19.69 3.31 -8.66
N VAL A 302 19.38 2.36 -7.77
CA VAL A 302 19.61 0.93 -8.01
C VAL A 302 18.74 0.39 -9.14
N CYS A 303 17.49 0.87 -9.26
CA CYS A 303 16.58 0.51 -10.37
C CYS A 303 16.94 1.22 -11.69
N ALA A 304 17.98 2.06 -11.70
CA ALA A 304 18.39 2.87 -12.85
C ALA A 304 17.30 3.85 -13.36
N ASP A 305 16.35 4.23 -12.49
CA ASP A 305 15.26 5.16 -12.82
C ASP A 305 15.61 6.63 -12.54
N ASN A 306 16.62 6.88 -11.69
CA ASN A 306 17.02 8.21 -11.32
C ASN A 306 18.03 8.80 -12.32
N PRO A 307 17.72 9.91 -13.01
CA PRO A 307 18.63 10.50 -13.99
C PRO A 307 19.96 11.01 -13.38
N GLN A 308 19.99 11.37 -12.09
CA GLN A 308 21.22 11.76 -11.41
C GLN A 308 22.22 10.60 -11.26
N SER A 309 21.79 9.34 -11.51
CA SER A 309 22.68 8.18 -11.50
C SER A 309 23.84 8.29 -12.48
N TYR A 310 23.66 9.03 -13.58
CA TYR A 310 24.71 9.23 -14.58
C TYR A 310 25.82 10.20 -14.14
N ALA A 311 25.56 11.06 -13.15
CA ALA A 311 26.52 11.98 -12.57
C ALA A 311 27.25 11.41 -11.34
N CYS A 312 26.87 10.20 -10.91
CA CYS A 312 27.39 9.54 -9.72
C CYS A 312 28.30 8.36 -10.08
N ASP A 313 29.19 7.99 -9.17
CA ASP A 313 30.00 6.77 -9.31
C ASP A 313 29.19 5.54 -8.83
N ILE A 314 28.45 4.97 -9.77
CA ILE A 314 27.52 3.86 -9.54
C ILE A 314 27.86 2.74 -10.52
N THR A 315 28.04 1.53 -10.00
CA THR A 315 28.18 0.31 -10.78
C THR A 315 27.03 -0.65 -10.42
N LEU A 316 26.30 -1.11 -11.43
CA LEU A 316 25.21 -2.08 -11.27
C LEU A 316 25.52 -3.32 -12.11
N PHE A 317 25.47 -4.49 -11.46
CA PHE A 317 25.83 -5.77 -12.11
C PHE A 317 27.17 -5.73 -12.83
N GLY A 318 28.19 -5.09 -12.22
CA GLY A 318 29.52 -4.96 -12.77
C GLY A 318 29.67 -3.96 -13.92
N ARG A 319 28.60 -3.21 -14.27
CA ARG A 319 28.62 -2.17 -15.31
C ARG A 319 28.48 -0.78 -14.72
N LYS A 320 29.43 0.09 -15.01
CA LYS A 320 29.39 1.49 -14.56
C LYS A 320 28.29 2.25 -15.28
N ARG A 321 27.54 3.06 -14.55
CA ARG A 321 26.49 3.93 -15.12
C ARG A 321 27.10 4.96 -16.05
N GLY A 322 26.48 5.11 -17.24
CA GLY A 322 26.96 6.03 -18.29
C GLY A 322 28.07 5.46 -19.16
N SER A 323 28.37 4.15 -19.11
CA SER A 323 29.34 3.48 -19.98
C SER A 323 28.77 3.00 -21.33
N GLY A 324 27.51 3.38 -21.64
CA GLY A 324 26.80 3.00 -22.87
C GLY A 324 25.81 1.83 -22.66
N GLU A 325 25.59 1.40 -21.43
CA GLU A 325 24.61 0.38 -21.07
C GLU A 325 23.17 0.87 -21.26
N SER A 326 22.30 -0.03 -21.68
CA SER A 326 20.86 0.24 -21.73
C SER A 326 20.23 0.07 -20.34
N ILE A 327 19.29 0.95 -19.98
CA ILE A 327 18.47 0.79 -18.78
C ILE A 327 17.77 -0.58 -18.75
N TRP A 328 17.33 -1.07 -19.91
CA TRP A 328 16.65 -2.35 -20.05
C TRP A 328 17.56 -3.55 -19.78
N GLU A 329 18.86 -3.43 -20.06
CA GLU A 329 19.86 -4.45 -19.72
C GLU A 329 20.03 -4.59 -18.21
N ILE A 330 19.91 -3.50 -17.46
CA ILE A 330 19.92 -3.53 -15.99
C ILE A 330 18.60 -4.05 -15.46
N LYS A 331 17.48 -3.51 -15.92
CA LYS A 331 16.15 -3.84 -15.42
C LYS A 331 15.77 -5.31 -15.62
N LYS A 332 16.27 -5.97 -16.65
CA LYS A 332 15.99 -7.41 -16.86
C LYS A 332 16.42 -8.29 -15.67
N HIS A 333 17.42 -7.85 -14.90
CA HIS A 333 17.93 -8.56 -13.72
C HIS A 333 17.21 -8.21 -12.41
N ILE A 334 16.35 -7.18 -12.42
CA ILE A 334 15.73 -6.62 -11.21
C ILE A 334 14.24 -6.92 -11.18
N GLY A 335 13.76 -7.60 -10.13
CA GLY A 335 12.35 -7.63 -9.78
C GLY A 335 12.04 -6.50 -8.80
N TYR A 336 11.09 -5.62 -9.14
CA TYR A 336 10.79 -4.44 -8.33
C TYR A 336 9.33 -4.32 -7.98
N VAL A 337 9.05 -4.06 -6.70
CA VAL A 337 7.73 -3.71 -6.17
C VAL A 337 7.85 -2.54 -5.21
N SER A 338 7.00 -1.53 -5.37
CA SER A 338 6.89 -0.40 -4.45
C SER A 338 5.44 0.09 -4.32
N PRO A 339 5.12 0.87 -3.28
CA PRO A 339 3.84 1.56 -3.18
C PRO A 339 3.60 2.53 -4.34
N GLU A 340 4.65 3.20 -4.81
CA GLU A 340 4.58 4.12 -5.95
C GLU A 340 4.21 3.40 -7.24
N MET A 341 4.82 2.24 -7.51
CA MET A 341 4.45 1.41 -8.66
C MET A 341 2.99 1.01 -8.59
N HIS A 342 2.48 0.63 -7.42
CA HIS A 342 1.08 0.27 -7.24
C HIS A 342 0.15 1.44 -7.61
N ARG A 343 0.47 2.66 -7.16
CA ARG A 343 -0.30 3.86 -7.50
C ARG A 343 -0.27 4.20 -8.98
N ALA A 344 0.90 4.07 -9.58
CA ALA A 344 1.12 4.41 -11.00
C ALA A 344 0.51 3.38 -11.97
N TYR A 345 0.18 2.17 -11.49
CA TYR A 345 -0.29 1.09 -12.33
C TYR A 345 -1.81 1.18 -12.59
N LEU A 346 -2.21 2.15 -13.45
CA LEU A 346 -3.60 2.45 -13.78
C LEU A 346 -4.03 1.82 -15.12
N LYS A 347 -3.58 0.59 -15.41
CA LYS A 347 -3.89 -0.09 -16.67
C LYS A 347 -5.14 -0.96 -16.52
N ASN A 348 -6.07 -0.78 -17.45
CA ASN A 348 -7.31 -1.54 -17.54
C ASN A 348 -7.06 -2.86 -18.30
N LEU A 349 -6.31 -3.78 -17.69
CA LEU A 349 -5.89 -5.06 -18.25
C LEU A 349 -6.27 -6.21 -17.30
N PRO A 350 -6.42 -7.45 -17.82
CA PRO A 350 -6.52 -8.64 -16.98
C PRO A 350 -5.32 -8.80 -16.05
N ALA A 351 -5.52 -9.36 -14.87
CA ALA A 351 -4.45 -9.55 -13.88
C ALA A 351 -3.26 -10.34 -14.44
N ILE A 352 -3.51 -11.34 -15.26
CA ILE A 352 -2.44 -12.14 -15.88
C ILE A 352 -1.58 -11.32 -16.84
N ASP A 353 -2.15 -10.37 -17.56
CA ASP A 353 -1.42 -9.48 -18.47
C ASP A 353 -0.54 -8.50 -17.69
N ILE A 354 -0.99 -8.10 -16.48
CA ILE A 354 -0.16 -7.32 -15.57
C ILE A 354 1.05 -8.13 -15.10
N VAL A 355 0.86 -9.40 -14.71
CA VAL A 355 1.99 -10.29 -14.35
C VAL A 355 2.93 -10.45 -15.53
N ALA A 356 2.40 -10.72 -16.71
CA ALA A 356 3.19 -10.91 -17.93
C ALA A 356 4.00 -9.68 -18.34
N SER A 357 3.52 -8.47 -18.03
CA SER A 357 4.27 -7.23 -18.28
C SER A 357 5.59 -7.16 -17.51
N GLY A 358 5.72 -7.94 -16.43
CA GLY A 358 6.95 -8.08 -15.65
C GLY A 358 8.10 -8.72 -16.40
N LEU A 359 7.82 -9.54 -17.41
CA LEU A 359 8.84 -10.14 -18.29
C LEU A 359 9.66 -9.11 -19.07
N HIS A 360 9.09 -7.91 -19.28
CA HIS A 360 9.69 -6.83 -20.05
C HIS A 360 9.78 -5.51 -19.27
N ASP A 361 9.47 -5.51 -17.98
CA ASP A 361 9.44 -4.31 -17.10
C ASP A 361 8.59 -3.13 -17.61
N SER A 362 7.62 -3.42 -18.47
CA SER A 362 6.74 -2.40 -19.02
C SER A 362 5.52 -2.13 -18.12
N VAL A 363 5.00 -0.90 -18.13
CA VAL A 363 3.71 -0.55 -17.53
C VAL A 363 2.61 -0.80 -18.55
N GLY A 364 2.08 -2.02 -18.55
CA GLY A 364 1.17 -2.55 -19.54
C GLY A 364 1.84 -3.61 -20.43
N LEU A 365 1.03 -4.42 -21.10
CA LEU A 365 1.50 -5.51 -21.95
C LEU A 365 1.56 -5.05 -23.42
N TYR A 366 2.78 -4.84 -23.92
CA TYR A 366 3.01 -4.39 -25.30
C TYR A 366 3.56 -5.48 -26.22
N LYS A 367 4.03 -6.59 -25.64
CA LYS A 367 4.54 -7.75 -26.38
C LYS A 367 3.81 -8.98 -25.90
N ARG A 368 3.27 -9.75 -26.85
CA ARG A 368 2.55 -10.98 -26.52
C ARG A 368 3.52 -12.03 -25.97
N PRO A 369 3.30 -12.56 -24.76
CA PRO A 369 4.13 -13.60 -24.18
C PRO A 369 4.05 -14.90 -24.95
N ARG A 370 5.12 -15.68 -24.94
CA ARG A 370 5.11 -17.06 -25.44
C ARG A 370 4.31 -17.99 -24.50
N PRO A 371 3.82 -19.14 -24.97
CA PRO A 371 3.06 -20.07 -24.13
C PRO A 371 3.76 -20.45 -22.83
N GLU A 372 5.08 -20.70 -22.86
CA GLU A 372 5.86 -21.06 -21.67
C GLU A 372 5.93 -19.89 -20.67
N GLN A 373 6.01 -18.67 -21.18
CA GLN A 373 6.00 -17.45 -20.36
C GLN A 373 4.63 -17.24 -19.70
N MET A 374 3.55 -17.51 -20.43
CA MET A 374 2.19 -17.47 -19.85
C MET A 374 2.01 -18.53 -18.77
N ALA A 375 2.49 -19.75 -18.97
CA ALA A 375 2.48 -20.79 -17.96
C ALA A 375 3.24 -20.39 -16.69
N ALA A 376 4.38 -19.69 -16.83
CA ALA A 376 5.11 -19.12 -15.70
C ALA A 376 4.29 -18.03 -14.97
N CYS A 377 3.57 -17.19 -15.71
CA CYS A 377 2.67 -16.19 -15.10
C CYS A 377 1.56 -16.84 -14.29
N GLU A 378 0.87 -17.85 -14.86
CA GLU A 378 -0.18 -18.58 -14.16
C GLU A 378 0.35 -19.30 -12.92
N TRP A 379 1.54 -19.87 -13.02
CA TRP A 379 2.20 -20.53 -11.90
C TRP A 379 2.52 -19.56 -10.74
N TRP A 380 3.07 -18.38 -11.03
CA TRP A 380 3.33 -17.38 -10.00
C TRP A 380 2.04 -16.83 -9.39
N MET A 381 0.97 -16.70 -10.20
CA MET A 381 -0.34 -16.34 -9.66
C MET A 381 -0.88 -17.43 -8.71
N ASP A 382 -0.65 -18.72 -9.00
CA ASP A 382 -1.01 -19.82 -8.09
C ASP A 382 -0.18 -19.81 -6.80
N ILE A 383 1.13 -19.52 -6.89
CA ILE A 383 2.00 -19.38 -5.70
C ILE A 383 1.45 -18.31 -4.75
N PHE A 384 1.04 -17.15 -5.27
CA PHE A 384 0.47 -16.08 -4.47
C PHE A 384 -1.03 -16.23 -4.16
N GLY A 385 -1.65 -17.38 -4.53
CA GLY A 385 -3.04 -17.68 -4.21
C GLY A 385 -4.06 -16.81 -4.94
N ILE A 386 -3.74 -16.33 -6.13
CA ILE A 386 -4.58 -15.45 -6.96
C ILE A 386 -4.84 -15.99 -8.37
N ALA A 387 -4.72 -17.30 -8.56
CA ALA A 387 -4.94 -17.95 -9.87
C ALA A 387 -6.36 -17.74 -10.41
N ASP A 388 -7.35 -17.69 -9.53
CA ASP A 388 -8.76 -17.43 -9.85
C ASP A 388 -9.05 -16.01 -10.33
N LEU A 389 -8.09 -15.09 -10.13
CA LEU A 389 -8.22 -13.69 -10.52
C LEU A 389 -7.61 -13.39 -11.90
N LYS A 390 -7.04 -14.38 -12.60
CA LYS A 390 -6.23 -14.19 -13.81
C LYS A 390 -6.93 -13.37 -14.91
N ASP A 391 -8.22 -13.63 -15.13
CA ASP A 391 -9.02 -12.98 -16.17
C ASP A 391 -9.76 -11.73 -15.68
N ARG A 392 -9.64 -11.39 -14.38
CA ARG A 392 -10.28 -10.22 -13.81
C ARG A 392 -9.48 -8.97 -14.11
N ASN A 393 -10.19 -7.88 -14.37
CA ASN A 393 -9.58 -6.59 -14.58
C ASN A 393 -8.85 -6.10 -13.32
N PHE A 394 -7.59 -5.71 -13.48
CA PHE A 394 -6.74 -5.26 -12.39
C PHE A 394 -7.34 -4.11 -11.57
N LEU A 395 -7.96 -3.13 -12.23
CA LEU A 395 -8.56 -1.98 -11.54
C LEU A 395 -9.83 -2.33 -10.74
N GLN A 396 -10.41 -3.51 -10.97
CA GLN A 396 -11.57 -4.01 -10.23
C GLN A 396 -11.17 -4.90 -9.03
N LEU A 397 -9.89 -5.22 -8.90
CA LEU A 397 -9.36 -5.97 -7.78
C LEU A 397 -9.28 -5.09 -6.53
N SER A 398 -9.37 -5.71 -5.36
CA SER A 398 -9.07 -5.02 -4.10
C SER A 398 -7.60 -4.62 -4.04
N SER A 399 -7.26 -3.62 -3.23
CA SER A 399 -5.88 -3.14 -3.08
C SER A 399 -4.89 -4.26 -2.72
N GLY A 400 -5.29 -5.20 -1.86
CA GLY A 400 -4.46 -6.34 -1.51
C GLY A 400 -4.28 -7.33 -2.66
N GLU A 401 -5.34 -7.64 -3.42
CA GLU A 401 -5.25 -8.48 -4.61
C GLU A 401 -4.36 -7.84 -5.68
N GLN A 402 -4.50 -6.52 -5.91
CA GLN A 402 -3.60 -5.76 -6.79
C GLN A 402 -2.14 -5.88 -6.36
N ARG A 403 -1.87 -5.81 -5.04
CA ARG A 403 -0.53 -5.96 -4.48
C ARG A 403 0.05 -7.33 -4.77
N LEU A 404 -0.73 -8.41 -4.59
CA LEU A 404 -0.30 -9.78 -4.90
C LEU A 404 -0.01 -9.97 -6.40
N VAL A 405 -0.81 -9.36 -7.28
CA VAL A 405 -0.55 -9.34 -8.73
C VAL A 405 0.77 -8.66 -9.06
N LEU A 406 1.07 -7.52 -8.43
CA LEU A 406 2.33 -6.80 -8.64
C LEU A 406 3.54 -7.55 -8.04
N LEU A 407 3.34 -8.29 -6.95
CA LEU A 407 4.36 -9.21 -6.43
C LEU A 407 4.63 -10.32 -7.45
N ALA A 408 3.59 -11.02 -7.94
CA ALA A 408 3.75 -12.04 -8.97
C ALA A 408 4.49 -11.49 -10.21
N ARG A 409 4.17 -10.24 -10.61
CA ARG A 409 4.86 -9.52 -11.69
C ARG A 409 6.35 -9.34 -11.43
N ALA A 410 6.78 -9.07 -10.20
CA ALA A 410 8.20 -8.90 -9.87
C ALA A 410 8.97 -10.22 -9.90
N PHE A 411 8.30 -11.33 -9.56
CA PHE A 411 8.94 -12.65 -9.51
C PHE A 411 8.95 -13.40 -10.86
N VAL A 412 8.06 -13.05 -11.81
CA VAL A 412 7.81 -13.83 -13.03
C VAL A 412 9.03 -14.06 -13.91
N LYS A 413 9.98 -13.12 -13.91
CA LYS A 413 11.22 -13.23 -14.69
C LYS A 413 12.38 -13.87 -13.94
N ASP A 414 12.14 -14.40 -12.74
CA ASP A 414 13.15 -15.01 -11.88
C ASP A 414 14.38 -14.11 -11.62
N PRO A 415 14.18 -12.88 -11.09
CA PRO A 415 15.22 -11.86 -11.05
C PRO A 415 16.43 -12.29 -10.19
N GLU A 416 17.61 -11.78 -10.51
CA GLU A 416 18.82 -11.94 -9.70
C GLU A 416 18.81 -11.02 -8.48
N LEU A 417 18.29 -9.79 -8.64
CA LEU A 417 18.07 -8.82 -7.57
C LEU A 417 16.58 -8.57 -7.39
N LEU A 418 16.08 -8.89 -6.21
CA LEU A 418 14.71 -8.60 -5.82
C LEU A 418 14.69 -7.35 -4.92
N ILE A 419 14.03 -6.30 -5.37
CA ILE A 419 13.86 -5.06 -4.61
C ILE A 419 12.40 -4.96 -4.19
N LEU A 420 12.18 -4.97 -2.89
CA LEU A 420 10.86 -4.99 -2.27
C LEU A 420 10.71 -3.78 -1.34
N ASP A 421 9.99 -2.76 -1.81
CA ASP A 421 9.66 -1.60 -0.99
C ASP A 421 8.27 -1.78 -0.39
N GLU A 422 8.24 -2.00 0.92
CA GLU A 422 7.04 -2.30 1.72
C GLU A 422 6.14 -3.41 1.10
N PRO A 423 6.66 -4.60 0.79
CA PRO A 423 5.94 -5.61 0.02
C PRO A 423 4.69 -6.13 0.72
N LEU A 424 4.67 -6.11 2.06
CA LEU A 424 3.57 -6.61 2.89
C LEU A 424 2.49 -5.57 3.19
N HIS A 425 2.72 -4.34 2.71
CA HIS A 425 1.82 -3.22 2.90
C HIS A 425 0.44 -3.49 2.28
N GLY A 426 -0.63 -3.26 3.03
CA GLY A 426 -2.02 -3.42 2.55
C GLY A 426 -2.51 -4.87 2.45
N LEU A 427 -1.70 -5.85 2.81
CA LEU A 427 -2.09 -7.25 2.86
C LEU A 427 -2.71 -7.60 4.22
N ASP A 428 -3.71 -8.49 4.20
CA ASP A 428 -4.22 -9.15 5.39
C ASP A 428 -3.16 -10.09 5.99
N LEU A 429 -3.36 -10.52 7.22
CA LEU A 429 -2.38 -11.33 7.95
C LEU A 429 -2.03 -12.65 7.26
N TYR A 430 -3.00 -13.30 6.62
CA TYR A 430 -2.77 -14.55 5.89
C TYR A 430 -1.89 -14.31 4.66
N ASN A 431 -2.24 -13.33 3.84
CA ASN A 431 -1.47 -12.99 2.64
C ASN A 431 -0.08 -12.44 2.99
N ARG A 432 0.06 -11.73 4.12
CA ARG A 432 1.38 -11.32 4.64
C ARG A 432 2.28 -12.51 4.94
N GLN A 433 1.75 -13.49 5.67
CA GLN A 433 2.53 -14.70 5.99
C GLN A 433 2.87 -15.47 4.72
N LEU A 434 1.91 -15.63 3.78
CA LEU A 434 2.18 -16.28 2.49
C LEU A 434 3.29 -15.57 1.71
N VAL A 435 3.22 -14.25 1.58
CA VAL A 435 4.25 -13.46 0.87
C VAL A 435 5.60 -13.58 1.57
N LYS A 436 5.63 -13.54 2.90
CA LYS A 436 6.84 -13.74 3.69
C LYS A 436 7.47 -15.11 3.42
N ASP A 437 6.67 -16.18 3.45
CA ASP A 437 7.11 -17.55 3.14
C ASP A 437 7.68 -17.65 1.71
N VAL A 438 7.03 -17.00 0.74
CA VAL A 438 7.49 -16.99 -0.66
C VAL A 438 8.82 -16.26 -0.78
N ILE A 439 8.97 -15.09 -0.16
CA ILE A 439 10.22 -14.31 -0.16
C ILE A 439 11.35 -15.12 0.47
N GLU A 440 11.12 -15.71 1.64
CA GLU A 440 12.12 -16.53 2.33
C GLU A 440 12.55 -17.73 1.49
N THR A 441 11.58 -18.42 0.88
CA THR A 441 11.86 -19.57 0.02
C THR A 441 12.67 -19.17 -1.21
N PHE A 442 12.29 -18.08 -1.88
CA PHE A 442 12.98 -17.55 -3.05
C PHE A 442 14.42 -17.17 -2.70
N CYS A 443 14.64 -16.52 -1.56
CA CYS A 443 15.93 -16.05 -1.10
C CYS A 443 16.86 -17.17 -0.58
N ARG A 444 16.36 -18.37 -0.34
CA ARG A 444 17.21 -19.54 -0.04
C ARG A 444 18.00 -20.03 -1.27
N ARG A 445 17.61 -19.64 -2.47
CA ARG A 445 18.41 -19.87 -3.67
C ARG A 445 19.68 -19.01 -3.60
N LYS A 446 20.84 -19.65 -3.77
CA LYS A 446 22.15 -19.04 -3.44
C LYS A 446 22.50 -17.79 -4.22
N ASP A 447 22.05 -17.70 -5.45
CA ASP A 447 22.31 -16.61 -6.42
C ASP A 447 21.31 -15.46 -6.32
N LYS A 448 20.31 -15.54 -5.44
CA LYS A 448 19.30 -14.50 -5.31
C LYS A 448 19.75 -13.44 -4.29
N THR A 449 19.83 -12.21 -4.75
CA THR A 449 20.11 -11.03 -3.93
C THR A 449 18.80 -10.32 -3.62
N MET A 450 18.67 -9.72 -2.44
CA MET A 450 17.47 -8.98 -2.06
C MET A 450 17.80 -7.69 -1.33
N ILE A 451 17.02 -6.66 -1.63
CA ILE A 451 16.94 -5.40 -0.86
C ILE A 451 15.49 -5.21 -0.46
N MET A 452 15.20 -5.21 0.83
CA MET A 452 13.86 -5.03 1.37
C MET A 452 13.78 -3.78 2.22
N VAL A 453 12.76 -2.95 1.98
CA VAL A 453 12.40 -1.82 2.83
C VAL A 453 11.14 -2.17 3.58
N THR A 454 11.16 -2.03 4.91
CA THR A 454 9.97 -2.08 5.76
C THR A 454 10.16 -1.21 6.99
N HIS A 455 9.04 -0.73 7.53
CA HIS A 455 9.00 0.00 8.80
C HIS A 455 8.81 -0.91 10.02
N TYR A 456 8.61 -2.21 9.80
CA TYR A 456 8.29 -3.18 10.86
C TYR A 456 9.35 -4.28 10.93
N GLN A 457 9.98 -4.42 12.09
CA GLN A 457 11.00 -5.48 12.29
C GLN A 457 10.40 -6.88 12.18
N GLU A 458 9.17 -7.08 12.63
CA GLU A 458 8.44 -8.34 12.52
C GLU A 458 8.11 -8.78 11.09
N GLU A 459 8.17 -7.84 10.14
CA GLU A 459 7.97 -8.11 8.71
C GLU A 459 9.23 -8.64 8.02
N LEU A 460 10.37 -8.43 8.61
CA LEU A 460 11.63 -8.87 8.02
C LEU A 460 11.69 -10.40 7.94
N PRO A 461 11.98 -10.95 6.74
CA PRO A 461 12.24 -12.36 6.60
C PRO A 461 13.49 -12.81 7.38
N ALA A 462 13.50 -14.06 7.85
CA ALA A 462 14.65 -14.60 8.58
C ALA A 462 15.95 -14.68 7.75
N CYS A 463 15.82 -14.62 6.41
CA CYS A 463 16.97 -14.64 5.50
C CYS A 463 17.77 -13.33 5.45
N ILE A 464 17.31 -12.23 6.06
CA ILE A 464 18.06 -10.96 6.11
C ILE A 464 19.36 -11.14 6.89
N THR A 465 20.46 -10.74 6.24
CA THR A 465 21.81 -10.83 6.82
C THR A 465 22.46 -9.49 7.05
N ASN A 466 22.05 -8.47 6.30
CA ASN A 466 22.69 -7.17 6.25
C ASN A 466 21.69 -6.05 6.48
N PHE A 467 22.13 -4.95 7.08
CA PHE A 467 21.29 -3.79 7.39
C PHE A 467 21.95 -2.50 6.95
N LEU A 468 21.18 -1.64 6.27
CA LEU A 468 21.56 -0.26 5.97
C LEU A 468 20.56 0.69 6.62
N PHE A 469 21.04 1.58 7.46
CA PHE A 469 20.22 2.60 8.10
C PHE A 469 20.51 3.98 7.50
N LEU A 470 19.52 4.58 6.84
CA LEU A 470 19.63 5.93 6.30
C LEU A 470 19.14 6.96 7.33
N LYS A 471 20.01 7.90 7.65
CA LYS A 471 19.68 9.06 8.48
C LYS A 471 19.14 10.19 7.59
N ARG A 472 18.24 10.97 8.13
CA ARG A 472 17.79 12.20 7.47
C ARG A 472 18.89 13.26 7.56
N ASN A 473 19.30 13.83 6.41
CA ASN A 473 20.23 14.95 6.32
C ASN A 473 19.53 16.29 6.54
#